data_02a1e42fb9135f26468f98c8032cfe6f
#
_entry.id   02a1e42fb9135f26468f98c8032cfe6f
#
_cell.length_a   1.000
_cell.length_b   1.000
_cell.length_c   1.000
_cell.angle_alpha   90.00
_cell.angle_beta   90.00
_cell.angle_gamma   90.00
#
_symmetry.space_group_name_H-M   'P 1'
#
loop_
_entity.id
_entity.type
_entity.pdbx_description
1 polymer ?
#
loop_
_entity_poly.entity_id
_entity_poly.type
_entity_poly.pdbx_seq_one_letter_code
_entity_poly.pdbx_strand_id
1 'polypeptide(L)'
;MKKMNKLVRGCMVLASAAMLASCSDSFLEQDPLSFYNPGNTYTTESGLRSAMAMCDLGLKEMLMDGNGNVLPIASLYFMTDIGLYAKTDAGFFMDDFANKITPTSGMKGGGDENAMSRFWDRGWTSIKFANTVLSYVDQVQSLDEKVRNEYKGRAYFHRAYGYYHQALLFGDIPLVTKIIEVPKQNYKSTSKEAIFQMLVHDLEFAVQNVPAQKDMSYMGTVNQEACMQLLIKCYLVTGEYKKAEDMATDLINNHGLKLMDAPFGSLVTGNSTTWPVERNVVWDLHRGENVSIAENKETIMPILNFHSQSWINYPLMRAMCVHWSNSVIMDPHKLSAPTYNYSRTDGKYNEELDWVRALGRGIGCFRTSRHYNQTIWRYDGEEDTQDLRHNRAVGNWVEMEDLKYNNPSSAFYGQNMTLYAPEDWTSEDGKSSVKKGELLCLDTIRSWYPTPLYKVYIKDAAAEENMGANQFNGATKGNACSNGDLYLFRLAETYLLRAEAKFYQGNTTGAVSYTHLRA
;
A
#
# COMPACT_ATOMS: atom_id res chain seq x y z
N MET A 1 86.63 -15.56 16.47
CA MET A 1 85.29 -16.23 16.45
C MET A 1 84.20 -15.63 17.37
N LYS A 2 84.49 -15.14 18.61
CA LYS A 2 83.44 -14.59 19.51
C LYS A 2 82.85 -13.23 19.04
N LYS A 3 83.49 -12.39 18.27
CA LYS A 3 83.01 -11.11 17.76
C LYS A 3 82.05 -11.28 16.55
N MET A 4 82.28 -12.29 15.71
CA MET A 4 81.49 -12.57 14.54
C MET A 4 80.07 -13.11 14.91
N ASN A 5 79.94 -13.90 15.99
CA ASN A 5 78.70 -14.37 16.50
C ASN A 5 77.77 -13.28 17.07
N LYS A 6 78.32 -12.16 17.57
CA LYS A 6 77.51 -11.02 18.05
C LYS A 6 76.91 -10.23 16.89
N LEU A 7 77.69 -10.06 15.79
CA LEU A 7 77.19 -9.34 14.60
C LEU A 7 76.12 -10.14 13.88
N VAL A 8 76.31 -11.44 13.73
CA VAL A 8 75.33 -12.32 13.11
C VAL A 8 74.02 -12.40 13.93
N ARG A 9 74.10 -12.40 15.27
CA ARG A 9 72.93 -12.33 16.14
C ARG A 9 72.22 -10.95 16.06
N GLY A 10 72.97 -9.87 15.96
CA GLY A 10 72.46 -8.53 15.75
C GLY A 10 71.68 -8.39 14.42
N CYS A 11 72.27 -8.93 13.34
CA CYS A 11 71.63 -8.95 12.02
C CYS A 11 70.36 -9.83 11.98
N MET A 12 70.35 -10.98 12.68
CA MET A 12 69.13 -11.83 12.77
C MET A 12 68.00 -11.18 13.57
N VAL A 13 68.32 -10.45 14.64
CA VAL A 13 67.29 -9.72 15.42
C VAL A 13 66.76 -8.53 14.63
N LEU A 14 67.58 -7.82 13.86
CA LEU A 14 67.12 -6.76 12.97
C LEU A 14 66.30 -7.28 11.80
N ALA A 15 66.67 -8.41 11.22
CA ALA A 15 65.89 -9.05 10.15
C ALA A 15 64.53 -9.58 10.64
N SER A 16 64.47 -10.15 11.85
CA SER A 16 63.20 -10.57 12.44
C SER A 16 62.32 -9.37 12.87
N ALA A 17 62.91 -8.28 13.34
CA ALA A 17 62.13 -7.05 13.64
C ALA A 17 61.61 -6.37 12.35
N ALA A 18 62.39 -6.41 11.25
CA ALA A 18 61.93 -5.90 9.95
C ALA A 18 60.79 -6.78 9.32
N MET A 19 60.79 -8.08 9.57
CA MET A 19 59.68 -8.95 9.12
C MET A 19 58.40 -8.78 9.94
N LEU A 20 58.48 -8.34 11.20
CA LEU A 20 57.31 -8.03 12.02
C LEU A 20 56.74 -6.63 11.75
N ALA A 21 57.48 -5.72 11.13
CA ALA A 21 57.01 -4.39 10.74
C ALA A 21 56.43 -4.33 9.32
N SER A 22 56.49 -5.42 8.57
CA SER A 22 56.08 -5.45 7.15
C SER A 22 54.64 -5.93 6.89
N CYS A 23 53.93 -6.30 7.91
CA CYS A 23 52.49 -6.56 7.79
C CYS A 23 51.75 -5.28 8.18
N SER A 24 51.60 -4.34 7.27
CA SER A 24 50.51 -3.36 7.39
C SER A 24 49.20 -4.10 7.15
N ASP A 25 48.19 -3.86 7.97
CA ASP A 25 46.85 -4.41 7.81
C ASP A 25 46.31 -4.18 6.40
N SER A 26 46.76 -3.14 5.71
CA SER A 26 46.40 -2.83 4.30
C SER A 26 46.91 -3.87 3.28
N PHE A 27 47.94 -4.70 3.60
CA PHE A 27 48.40 -5.78 2.70
C PHE A 27 47.46 -7.01 2.76
N LEU A 28 46.71 -7.16 3.81
CA LEU A 28 45.71 -8.23 3.99
C LEU A 28 44.29 -7.81 3.56
N GLU A 29 44.09 -6.52 3.34
CA GLU A 29 42.88 -6.02 2.71
C GLU A 29 42.94 -6.30 1.22
N GLN A 30 42.35 -7.40 0.82
CA GLN A 30 42.08 -7.67 -0.59
C GLN A 30 41.05 -6.65 -1.07
N ASP A 31 41.49 -5.63 -1.81
CA ASP A 31 40.61 -4.85 -2.66
C ASP A 31 40.05 -5.79 -3.74
N PRO A 32 38.82 -6.28 -3.64
CA PRO A 32 38.28 -7.18 -4.62
C PRO A 32 37.99 -6.40 -5.90
N LEU A 33 38.93 -6.40 -6.85
CA LEU A 33 38.77 -5.77 -8.17
C LEU A 33 37.62 -6.39 -8.99
N SER A 34 37.10 -7.54 -8.58
CA SER A 34 36.04 -8.28 -9.27
C SER A 34 34.72 -8.38 -8.50
N PHE A 35 34.62 -7.86 -7.28
CA PHE A 35 33.42 -7.87 -6.48
C PHE A 35 32.94 -6.44 -6.18
N TYR A 36 31.62 -6.24 -6.34
CA TYR A 36 30.99 -5.01 -5.89
C TYR A 36 31.03 -4.97 -4.35
N ASN A 37 31.71 -3.99 -3.79
CA ASN A 37 31.62 -3.64 -2.39
C ASN A 37 30.96 -2.26 -2.24
N PRO A 38 30.41 -1.90 -1.07
CA PRO A 38 29.75 -0.62 -0.89
C PRO A 38 30.63 0.58 -1.26
N GLY A 39 31.93 0.53 -0.92
CA GLY A 39 32.88 1.63 -1.15
C GLY A 39 33.21 1.89 -2.61
N ASN A 40 33.23 0.88 -3.47
CA ASN A 40 33.44 1.06 -4.91
C ASN A 40 32.15 1.19 -5.73
N THR A 41 31.01 0.72 -5.18
CA THR A 41 29.73 0.76 -5.86
C THR A 41 29.04 2.12 -5.69
N TYR A 42 28.90 2.58 -4.45
CA TYR A 42 28.05 3.73 -4.12
C TYR A 42 28.80 5.08 -4.14
N THR A 43 30.09 5.10 -4.41
CA THR A 43 30.90 6.32 -4.59
C THR A 43 30.86 6.90 -6.00
N THR A 44 30.01 6.34 -6.86
CA THR A 44 29.73 6.84 -8.21
C THR A 44 28.29 7.31 -8.33
N GLU A 45 27.98 8.21 -9.26
CA GLU A 45 26.63 8.67 -9.51
C GLU A 45 25.70 7.52 -9.93
N SER A 46 26.17 6.58 -10.76
CA SER A 46 25.40 5.40 -11.18
C SER A 46 25.07 4.48 -10.01
N GLY A 47 26.03 4.26 -9.11
CA GLY A 47 25.81 3.46 -7.90
C GLY A 47 24.83 4.13 -6.94
N LEU A 48 24.96 5.45 -6.76
CA LEU A 48 24.03 6.22 -5.94
C LEU A 48 22.60 6.20 -6.49
N ARG A 49 22.46 6.31 -7.82
CA ARG A 49 21.16 6.18 -8.51
C ARG A 49 20.56 4.79 -8.30
N SER A 50 21.38 3.75 -8.33
CA SER A 50 20.93 2.38 -8.06
C SER A 50 20.46 2.22 -6.61
N ALA A 51 21.17 2.80 -5.64
CA ALA A 51 20.76 2.81 -4.23
C ALA A 51 19.44 3.57 -4.03
N MET A 52 19.25 4.69 -4.72
CA MET A 52 17.98 5.45 -4.68
C MET A 52 16.82 4.64 -5.29
N ALA A 53 17.04 3.95 -6.40
CA ALA A 53 16.03 3.06 -6.98
C ALA A 53 15.61 1.93 -6.01
N MET A 54 16.52 1.45 -5.17
CA MET A 54 16.19 0.50 -4.10
C MET A 54 15.36 1.14 -2.97
N CYS A 55 15.55 2.44 -2.70
CA CYS A 55 14.67 3.18 -1.79
C CYS A 55 13.25 3.27 -2.34
N ASP A 56 13.10 3.65 -3.60
CA ASP A 56 11.79 3.75 -4.28
C ASP A 56 11.10 2.38 -4.35
N LEU A 57 11.85 1.32 -4.63
CA LEU A 57 11.35 -0.06 -4.57
C LEU A 57 10.91 -0.45 -3.15
N GLY A 58 11.71 -0.15 -2.13
CA GLY A 58 11.39 -0.45 -0.73
C GLY A 58 10.10 0.23 -0.27
N LEU A 59 9.83 1.45 -0.74
CA LEU A 59 8.58 2.14 -0.49
C LEU A 59 7.37 1.38 -1.09
N LYS A 60 7.49 0.91 -2.32
CA LYS A 60 6.48 0.11 -2.99
C LYS A 60 6.24 -1.23 -2.27
N GLU A 61 7.31 -1.94 -1.93
CA GLU A 61 7.23 -3.24 -1.25
C GLU A 61 6.61 -3.13 0.15
N MET A 62 6.85 -2.04 0.87
CA MET A 62 6.27 -1.81 2.20
C MET A 62 4.75 -1.75 2.18
N LEU A 63 4.16 -1.28 1.08
CA LEU A 63 2.71 -1.13 0.92
C LEU A 63 2.07 -2.28 0.15
N MET A 64 2.78 -2.79 -0.86
CA MET A 64 2.23 -3.68 -1.88
C MET A 64 2.76 -5.11 -1.84
N ASP A 65 3.79 -5.41 -1.06
CA ASP A 65 4.31 -6.77 -0.95
C ASP A 65 3.30 -7.66 -0.23
N GLY A 66 2.37 -8.17 -1.01
CA GLY A 66 1.36 -9.12 -0.55
C GLY A 66 1.65 -10.50 -1.11
N ASN A 67 1.76 -11.49 -0.24
CA ASN A 67 1.71 -12.88 -0.64
C ASN A 67 0.32 -13.44 -0.29
N GLY A 68 -0.41 -13.91 -1.31
CA GLY A 68 -1.71 -14.54 -1.09
C GLY A 68 -2.81 -13.55 -0.69
N ASN A 69 -3.26 -13.60 0.55
CA ASN A 69 -4.49 -12.96 1.00
C ASN A 69 -4.26 -11.79 1.97
N VAL A 70 -3.00 -11.50 2.32
CA VAL A 70 -2.66 -10.42 3.27
C VAL A 70 -1.90 -9.33 2.57
N LEU A 71 -2.48 -8.15 2.64
CA LEU A 71 -1.87 -6.92 2.22
C LEU A 71 -1.45 -6.15 3.46
N PRO A 72 -0.20 -5.72 3.57
CA PRO A 72 0.22 -4.85 4.66
C PRO A 72 -0.68 -3.63 4.77
N ILE A 73 -0.99 -2.96 3.67
CA ILE A 73 -1.87 -1.79 3.67
C ILE A 73 -3.29 -2.12 4.17
N ALA A 74 -3.86 -3.27 3.80
CA ALA A 74 -5.19 -3.67 4.28
C ALA A 74 -5.20 -3.93 5.79
N SER A 75 -4.08 -4.42 6.34
CA SER A 75 -3.95 -4.66 7.78
C SER A 75 -4.10 -3.40 8.62
N LEU A 76 -3.78 -2.22 8.08
CA LEU A 76 -3.99 -0.94 8.76
C LEU A 76 -5.48 -0.62 8.94
N TYR A 77 -6.34 -1.09 8.04
CA TYR A 77 -7.80 -0.89 8.13
C TYR A 77 -8.48 -1.86 9.11
N PHE A 78 -7.93 -3.04 9.34
CA PHE A 78 -8.47 -4.00 10.33
C PHE A 78 -8.42 -3.50 11.77
N MET A 79 -7.57 -2.54 12.06
CA MET A 79 -7.41 -1.94 13.38
C MET A 79 -8.23 -0.67 13.57
N THR A 80 -9.20 -0.41 12.68
CA THR A 80 -10.04 0.77 12.70
C THR A 80 -11.51 0.40 12.82
N ASP A 81 -12.37 1.38 13.06
CA ASP A 81 -13.83 1.22 13.12
C ASP A 81 -14.50 1.01 11.75
N ILE A 82 -13.75 1.19 10.65
CA ILE A 82 -14.29 1.08 9.29
C ILE A 82 -14.17 -0.33 8.69
N GLY A 83 -13.30 -1.19 9.22
CA GLY A 83 -13.01 -2.47 8.60
C GLY A 83 -12.86 -3.63 9.57
N LEU A 84 -13.21 -4.82 9.09
CA LEU A 84 -13.15 -6.07 9.84
C LEU A 84 -12.51 -7.16 8.99
N TYR A 85 -11.78 -8.07 9.63
CA TYR A 85 -11.35 -9.30 9.01
C TYR A 85 -12.56 -10.23 8.80
N ALA A 86 -12.72 -10.76 7.60
CA ALA A 86 -13.92 -11.48 7.19
C ALA A 86 -13.65 -12.89 6.65
N LYS A 87 -12.39 -13.31 6.49
CA LYS A 87 -12.06 -14.63 5.95
C LYS A 87 -12.38 -15.74 6.96
N THR A 88 -13.47 -16.44 6.75
CA THR A 88 -14.01 -17.45 7.67
C THR A 88 -13.35 -18.82 7.53
N ASP A 89 -12.64 -19.07 6.41
CA ASP A 89 -12.00 -20.36 6.09
C ASP A 89 -10.51 -20.44 6.48
N ALA A 90 -9.96 -19.40 7.08
CA ALA A 90 -8.60 -19.39 7.57
C ALA A 90 -8.43 -18.42 8.74
N GLY A 91 -7.64 -18.82 9.73
CA GLY A 91 -7.24 -17.94 10.81
C GLY A 91 -6.34 -16.81 10.32
N PHE A 92 -6.38 -15.70 11.03
CA PHE A 92 -5.54 -14.54 10.81
C PHE A 92 -5.07 -14.01 12.17
N PHE A 93 -3.90 -13.40 12.23
CA PHE A 93 -3.39 -12.90 13.52
C PHE A 93 -4.26 -11.79 14.13
N MET A 94 -5.08 -11.10 13.32
CA MET A 94 -5.99 -10.05 13.74
C MET A 94 -7.42 -10.52 14.02
N ASP A 95 -7.72 -11.81 13.93
CA ASP A 95 -9.03 -12.37 14.31
C ASP A 95 -9.18 -12.54 15.84
N ASP A 96 -8.05 -12.54 16.54
CA ASP A 96 -7.98 -12.65 18.01
C ASP A 96 -6.79 -11.85 18.55
N PHE A 97 -6.96 -10.54 18.66
CA PHE A 97 -5.92 -9.63 19.12
C PHE A 97 -5.35 -10.00 20.49
N ALA A 98 -6.22 -10.39 21.41
CA ALA A 98 -5.83 -10.63 22.79
C ALA A 98 -4.84 -11.79 22.93
N ASN A 99 -4.99 -12.82 22.09
CA ASN A 99 -4.17 -14.03 22.17
C ASN A 99 -3.07 -14.09 21.10
N LYS A 100 -3.27 -13.40 19.97
CA LYS A 100 -2.34 -13.50 18.83
C LYS A 100 -1.39 -12.32 18.69
N ILE A 101 -1.71 -11.15 19.27
CA ILE A 101 -0.82 -9.99 19.29
C ILE A 101 -0.36 -9.76 20.73
N THR A 102 0.60 -10.54 21.17
CA THR A 102 1.20 -10.44 22.50
C THR A 102 2.73 -10.40 22.39
N PRO A 103 3.46 -9.89 23.40
CA PRO A 103 4.92 -9.89 23.40
C PRO A 103 5.56 -11.29 23.25
N THR A 104 4.81 -12.33 23.57
CA THR A 104 5.26 -13.73 23.53
C THR A 104 4.70 -14.51 22.33
N SER A 105 3.69 -14.00 21.65
CA SER A 105 3.20 -14.60 20.41
C SER A 105 4.25 -14.40 19.33
N GLY A 106 4.71 -15.51 18.73
CA GLY A 106 5.72 -15.46 17.69
C GLY A 106 5.24 -14.61 16.49
N MET A 107 5.99 -13.56 16.18
CA MET A 107 5.74 -12.70 15.00
C MET A 107 6.15 -13.38 13.68
N LYS A 108 6.47 -14.66 13.71
CA LYS A 108 6.91 -15.45 12.56
C LYS A 108 5.85 -16.47 12.20
N GLY A 109 4.99 -16.12 11.27
CA GLY A 109 4.12 -17.05 10.58
C GLY A 109 4.39 -17.01 9.09
N GLY A 110 4.38 -18.15 8.43
CA GLY A 110 4.43 -18.21 6.98
C GLY A 110 3.06 -17.90 6.37
N GLY A 111 3.01 -17.20 5.26
CA GLY A 111 1.77 -16.97 4.52
C GLY A 111 0.92 -15.82 5.08
N ASP A 112 -0.35 -16.09 5.31
CA ASP A 112 -1.35 -15.09 5.69
C ASP A 112 -1.24 -14.60 7.15
N GLU A 113 -0.29 -15.10 7.93
CA GLU A 113 -0.37 -15.06 9.37
C GLU A 113 0.31 -13.87 10.05
N ASN A 114 1.15 -13.08 9.33
CA ASN A 114 1.89 -12.03 10.05
C ASN A 114 2.24 -10.78 9.23
N ALA A 115 1.29 -9.86 9.11
CA ALA A 115 1.56 -8.56 8.53
C ALA A 115 2.51 -7.70 9.37
N MET A 116 2.61 -7.91 10.69
CA MET A 116 3.48 -7.12 11.58
C MET A 116 4.95 -7.40 11.30
N SER A 117 5.34 -8.67 11.07
CA SER A 117 6.72 -9.00 10.68
C SER A 117 7.12 -8.36 9.35
N ARG A 118 6.19 -8.27 8.40
CA ARG A 118 6.43 -7.61 7.12
C ARG A 118 6.71 -6.12 7.28
N PHE A 119 5.91 -5.42 8.10
CA PHE A 119 6.19 -4.03 8.41
C PHE A 119 7.57 -3.85 9.05
N TRP A 120 7.93 -4.74 10.00
CA TRP A 120 9.24 -4.74 10.62
C TRP A 120 10.36 -4.93 9.59
N ASP A 121 10.32 -6.01 8.83
CA ASP A 121 11.37 -6.36 7.88
C ASP A 121 11.50 -5.34 6.74
N ARG A 122 10.38 -4.90 6.18
CA ARG A 122 10.37 -3.93 5.08
C ARG A 122 10.74 -2.52 5.55
N GLY A 123 10.30 -2.12 6.74
CA GLY A 123 10.70 -0.84 7.32
C GLY A 123 12.21 -0.75 7.53
N TRP A 124 12.83 -1.78 8.13
CA TRP A 124 14.29 -1.81 8.29
C TRP A 124 15.04 -1.90 6.97
N THR A 125 14.50 -2.59 5.99
CA THR A 125 15.07 -2.64 4.63
C THR A 125 15.06 -1.26 3.98
N SER A 126 13.95 -0.54 4.06
CA SER A 126 13.83 0.83 3.56
C SER A 126 14.82 1.78 4.25
N ILE A 127 14.91 1.73 5.59
CA ILE A 127 15.86 2.53 6.37
C ILE A 127 17.30 2.22 5.98
N LYS A 128 17.65 0.94 5.77
CA LYS A 128 18.98 0.51 5.31
C LYS A 128 19.36 1.14 3.97
N PHE A 129 18.49 1.10 2.98
CA PHE A 129 18.78 1.69 1.66
C PHE A 129 18.93 3.21 1.75
N ALA A 130 18.06 3.89 2.49
CA ALA A 130 18.18 5.32 2.72
C ALA A 130 19.50 5.69 3.39
N ASN A 131 19.88 4.96 4.44
CA ASN A 131 21.17 5.16 5.12
C ASN A 131 22.37 4.85 4.20
N THR A 132 22.23 3.93 3.24
CA THR A 132 23.29 3.68 2.24
C THR A 132 23.52 4.93 1.38
N VAL A 133 22.46 5.54 0.84
CA VAL A 133 22.56 6.80 0.10
C VAL A 133 23.22 7.88 0.94
N LEU A 134 22.73 8.10 2.17
CA LEU A 134 23.26 9.13 3.09
C LEU A 134 24.71 8.92 3.48
N SER A 135 25.18 7.68 3.53
CA SER A 135 26.58 7.38 3.89
C SER A 135 27.57 7.64 2.77
N TYR A 136 27.12 7.55 1.51
CA TYR A 136 28.02 7.65 0.35
C TYR A 136 27.84 8.90 -0.52
N VAL A 137 26.71 9.61 -0.42
CA VAL A 137 26.40 10.75 -1.29
C VAL A 137 27.46 11.85 -1.26
N ASP A 138 28.08 12.12 -0.12
CA ASP A 138 29.14 13.11 0.02
C ASP A 138 30.49 12.67 -0.57
N GLN A 139 30.66 11.38 -0.84
CA GLN A 139 31.86 10.82 -1.44
C GLN A 139 31.84 10.85 -2.98
N VAL A 140 30.67 11.10 -3.60
CA VAL A 140 30.52 11.19 -5.05
C VAL A 140 31.00 12.57 -5.53
N GLN A 141 32.22 12.65 -6.03
CA GLN A 141 32.90 13.89 -6.40
C GLN A 141 32.27 14.57 -7.65
N SER A 142 31.60 13.80 -8.50
CA SER A 142 31.01 14.32 -9.75
C SER A 142 29.74 15.13 -9.52
N LEU A 143 29.11 15.07 -8.34
CA LEU A 143 27.88 15.77 -8.04
C LEU A 143 28.15 17.22 -7.61
N ASP A 144 27.42 18.15 -8.21
CA ASP A 144 27.32 19.50 -7.65
C ASP A 144 26.51 19.50 -6.34
N GLU A 145 26.56 20.60 -5.60
CA GLU A 145 25.95 20.71 -4.28
C GLU A 145 24.42 20.56 -4.35
N LYS A 146 23.79 21.13 -5.37
CA LYS A 146 22.33 21.07 -5.54
C LYS A 146 21.86 19.63 -5.74
N VAL A 147 22.49 18.90 -6.67
CA VAL A 147 22.15 17.49 -6.95
C VAL A 147 22.46 16.62 -5.74
N ARG A 148 23.58 16.88 -5.05
CA ARG A 148 23.93 16.17 -3.80
C ARG A 148 22.86 16.34 -2.73
N ASN A 149 22.37 17.57 -2.53
CA ASN A 149 21.34 17.88 -1.54
C ASN A 149 19.97 17.31 -1.94
N GLU A 150 19.67 17.22 -3.24
CA GLU A 150 18.47 16.51 -3.73
C GLU A 150 18.53 15.02 -3.37
N TYR A 151 19.63 14.32 -3.62
CA TYR A 151 19.80 12.92 -3.21
C TYR A 151 19.66 12.74 -1.70
N LYS A 152 20.27 13.63 -0.89
CA LYS A 152 20.12 13.63 0.57
C LYS A 152 18.66 13.81 0.98
N GLY A 153 17.97 14.80 0.42
CA GLY A 153 16.59 15.09 0.74
C GLY A 153 15.67 13.91 0.41
N ARG A 154 15.83 13.30 -0.76
CA ARG A 154 15.07 12.09 -1.14
C ARG A 154 15.38 10.91 -0.20
N ALA A 155 16.64 10.70 0.16
CA ALA A 155 17.01 9.66 1.11
C ALA A 155 16.47 9.92 2.52
N TYR A 156 16.45 11.19 2.96
CA TYR A 156 15.82 11.59 4.21
C TYR A 156 14.31 11.31 4.21
N PHE A 157 13.62 11.57 3.10
CA PHE A 157 12.21 11.19 2.97
C PHE A 157 12.01 9.67 3.17
N HIS A 158 12.78 8.84 2.46
CA HIS A 158 12.66 7.38 2.57
C HIS A 158 12.98 6.88 3.99
N ARG A 159 14.01 7.45 4.62
CA ARG A 159 14.34 7.14 6.02
C ARG A 159 13.22 7.54 6.96
N ALA A 160 12.70 8.74 6.78
CA ALA A 160 11.60 9.25 7.59
C ALA A 160 10.33 8.42 7.40
N TYR A 161 9.98 8.04 6.17
CA TYR A 161 8.84 7.19 5.90
C TYR A 161 8.97 5.81 6.57
N GLY A 162 10.14 5.19 6.48
CA GLY A 162 10.43 3.92 7.16
C GLY A 162 10.28 4.04 8.68
N TYR A 163 10.91 5.01 9.30
CA TYR A 163 10.83 5.23 10.75
C TYR A 163 9.45 5.67 11.22
N TYR A 164 8.72 6.46 10.43
CA TYR A 164 7.35 6.87 10.73
C TYR A 164 6.46 5.65 11.01
N HIS A 165 6.48 4.67 10.10
CA HIS A 165 5.70 3.44 10.27
C HIS A 165 6.24 2.57 11.41
N GLN A 166 7.56 2.39 11.50
CA GLN A 166 8.18 1.58 12.55
C GLN A 166 7.88 2.12 13.96
N ALA A 167 8.07 3.41 14.19
CA ALA A 167 7.87 4.00 15.50
C ALA A 167 6.39 4.10 15.90
N LEU A 168 5.47 4.26 14.94
CA LEU A 168 4.03 4.24 15.24
C LEU A 168 3.51 2.83 15.54
N LEU A 169 4.04 1.80 14.87
CA LEU A 169 3.59 0.42 15.07
C LEU A 169 4.26 -0.25 16.27
N PHE A 170 5.53 0.04 16.53
CA PHE A 170 6.34 -0.72 17.50
C PHE A 170 6.81 0.13 18.70
N GLY A 171 6.51 1.43 18.72
CA GLY A 171 6.91 2.33 19.82
C GLY A 171 8.40 2.65 19.80
N ASP A 172 9.07 2.46 20.95
CA ASP A 172 10.50 2.68 21.11
C ASP A 172 11.31 1.61 20.38
N ILE A 173 12.09 2.02 19.40
CA ILE A 173 12.86 1.13 18.53
C ILE A 173 14.32 1.60 18.39
N PRO A 174 15.24 0.75 17.92
CA PRO A 174 16.61 1.19 17.67
C PRO A 174 16.67 2.33 16.65
N LEU A 175 17.51 3.32 16.91
CA LEU A 175 17.79 4.41 15.97
C LEU A 175 19.10 4.13 15.25
N VAL A 176 19.02 3.79 13.96
CA VAL A 176 20.14 3.52 13.06
C VAL A 176 20.16 4.57 11.97
N THR A 177 21.16 5.45 11.99
CA THR A 177 21.25 6.60 11.08
C THR A 177 22.37 6.48 10.04
N LYS A 178 23.12 5.38 10.07
CA LYS A 178 24.24 5.07 9.16
C LYS A 178 24.19 3.63 8.72
N ILE A 179 24.93 3.30 7.67
CA ILE A 179 25.13 1.92 7.25
C ILE A 179 25.80 1.10 8.37
N ILE A 180 25.38 -0.13 8.54
CA ILE A 180 25.95 -1.06 9.50
C ILE A 180 27.02 -1.87 8.75
N GLU A 181 28.28 -1.58 9.00
CA GLU A 181 29.41 -2.25 8.36
C GLU A 181 29.81 -3.54 9.08
N VAL A 182 29.62 -3.57 10.39
CA VAL A 182 29.94 -4.74 11.24
C VAL A 182 28.70 -5.18 11.99
N PRO A 183 28.38 -6.49 12.01
CA PRO A 183 27.25 -7.01 12.76
C PRO A 183 27.31 -6.59 14.24
N LYS A 184 26.19 -6.07 14.74
CA LYS A 184 26.06 -5.57 16.11
C LYS A 184 24.83 -6.22 16.75
N GLN A 185 24.96 -6.68 18.00
CA GLN A 185 23.88 -7.35 18.72
C GLN A 185 23.31 -6.54 19.88
N ASN A 186 23.97 -5.45 20.28
CA ASN A 186 23.63 -4.66 21.47
C ASN A 186 22.92 -3.33 21.08
N TYR A 187 21.91 -3.41 20.24
CA TYR A 187 21.07 -2.25 19.94
C TYR A 187 20.24 -1.87 21.17
N LYS A 188 20.12 -0.56 21.40
CA LYS A 188 19.22 0.00 22.41
C LYS A 188 18.07 0.70 21.71
N SER A 189 16.89 0.63 22.28
CA SER A 189 15.75 1.42 21.84
C SER A 189 15.97 2.90 22.10
N THR A 190 15.48 3.71 21.19
CA THR A 190 15.37 5.17 21.28
C THR A 190 13.89 5.49 21.42
N SER A 191 13.55 6.46 22.22
CA SER A 191 12.14 6.82 22.40
C SER A 191 11.50 7.28 21.09
N LYS A 192 10.22 6.99 20.94
CA LYS A 192 9.43 7.41 19.80
C LYS A 192 9.53 8.92 19.57
N GLU A 193 9.48 9.71 20.66
CA GLU A 193 9.58 11.17 20.61
C GLU A 193 10.91 11.62 19.99
N ALA A 194 12.04 11.04 20.43
CA ALA A 194 13.37 11.38 19.91
C ALA A 194 13.50 10.97 18.44
N ILE A 195 12.93 9.84 18.04
CA ILE A 195 12.88 9.42 16.64
C ILE A 195 12.13 10.48 15.83
N PHE A 196 10.92 10.86 16.23
CA PHE A 196 10.12 11.85 15.50
C PHE A 196 10.79 13.23 15.41
N GLN A 197 11.53 13.66 16.43
CA GLN A 197 12.34 14.88 16.34
C GLN A 197 13.41 14.78 15.23
N MET A 198 14.05 13.62 15.09
CA MET A 198 14.98 13.41 13.96
C MET A 198 14.23 13.42 12.62
N LEU A 199 13.04 12.80 12.52
CA LEU A 199 12.26 12.80 11.29
C LEU A 199 11.86 14.21 10.85
N VAL A 200 11.47 15.06 11.79
CA VAL A 200 11.17 16.48 11.53
C VAL A 200 12.39 17.16 10.93
N HIS A 201 13.56 17.02 11.55
CA HIS A 201 14.81 17.63 11.03
C HIS A 201 15.15 17.12 9.62
N ASP A 202 15.07 15.80 9.39
CA ASP A 202 15.32 15.20 8.08
C ASP A 202 14.40 15.75 7.00
N LEU A 203 13.11 15.87 7.33
CA LEU A 203 12.08 16.32 6.38
C LEU A 203 12.11 17.83 6.16
N GLU A 204 12.45 18.64 7.17
CA GLU A 204 12.69 20.08 6.98
C GLU A 204 13.84 20.32 5.98
N PHE A 205 14.91 19.53 6.04
CA PHE A 205 15.97 19.56 5.02
C PHE A 205 15.43 19.09 3.66
N ALA A 206 14.66 18.00 3.61
CA ALA A 206 14.12 17.46 2.37
C ALA A 206 13.21 18.46 1.65
N VAL A 207 12.30 19.14 2.37
CA VAL A 207 11.42 20.18 1.81
C VAL A 207 12.20 21.32 1.16
N GLN A 208 13.37 21.67 1.69
CA GLN A 208 14.20 22.75 1.15
C GLN A 208 15.01 22.36 -0.09
N ASN A 209 15.31 21.07 -0.28
CA ASN A 209 16.30 20.62 -1.26
C ASN A 209 15.74 19.67 -2.33
N VAL A 210 14.59 19.06 -2.12
CA VAL A 210 13.94 18.19 -3.12
C VAL A 210 13.12 19.06 -4.09
N PRO A 211 13.25 18.86 -5.42
CA PRO A 211 12.48 19.62 -6.39
C PRO A 211 10.96 19.45 -6.24
N ALA A 212 10.22 20.46 -6.64
CA ALA A 212 8.76 20.40 -6.70
C ALA A 212 8.29 19.36 -7.73
N GLN A 213 7.09 18.81 -7.55
CA GLN A 213 6.51 17.78 -8.43
C GLN A 213 6.53 18.19 -9.91
N LYS A 214 6.22 19.45 -10.20
CA LYS A 214 6.21 20.01 -11.57
C LYS A 214 7.58 19.99 -12.25
N ASP A 215 8.67 19.93 -11.48
CA ASP A 215 10.05 19.97 -11.95
C ASP A 215 10.68 18.56 -12.00
N MET A 216 9.92 17.52 -11.60
CA MET A 216 10.38 16.14 -11.64
C MET A 216 10.26 15.56 -13.06
N SER A 217 11.20 14.67 -13.41
CA SER A 217 11.23 14.04 -14.74
C SER A 217 10.04 13.11 -14.98
N TYR A 218 9.48 12.53 -13.93
CA TYR A 218 8.30 11.66 -13.98
C TYR A 218 7.62 11.58 -12.60
N MET A 219 6.32 11.31 -12.61
CA MET A 219 5.54 11.06 -11.41
C MET A 219 6.03 9.79 -10.68
N GLY A 220 5.83 9.73 -9.37
CA GLY A 220 6.26 8.59 -8.54
C GLY A 220 7.65 8.71 -7.95
N THR A 221 8.44 9.70 -8.35
CA THR A 221 9.67 10.09 -7.67
C THR A 221 9.34 10.97 -6.46
N VAL A 222 10.09 10.82 -5.36
CA VAL A 222 9.96 11.69 -4.19
C VAL A 222 10.12 13.14 -4.61
N ASN A 223 9.13 13.96 -4.33
CA ASN A 223 9.05 15.38 -4.65
C ASN A 223 8.87 16.22 -3.38
N GLN A 224 8.98 17.54 -3.50
CA GLN A 224 8.88 18.47 -2.39
C GLN A 224 7.54 18.34 -1.66
N GLU A 225 6.44 18.23 -2.40
CA GLU A 225 5.09 18.14 -1.88
C GLU A 225 4.87 16.86 -1.07
N ALA A 226 5.51 15.75 -1.47
CA ALA A 226 5.51 14.51 -0.69
C ALA A 226 6.30 14.66 0.63
N CYS A 227 7.43 15.39 0.59
CA CYS A 227 8.19 15.70 1.81
C CYS A 227 7.36 16.58 2.76
N MET A 228 6.66 17.59 2.25
CA MET A 228 5.75 18.44 3.03
C MET A 228 4.61 17.63 3.65
N GLN A 229 3.99 16.73 2.89
CA GLN A 229 2.89 15.89 3.38
C GLN A 229 3.34 14.98 4.54
N LEU A 230 4.50 14.35 4.43
CA LEU A 230 5.05 13.52 5.51
C LEU A 230 5.49 14.37 6.72
N LEU A 231 6.03 15.57 6.48
CA LEU A 231 6.41 16.50 7.54
C LEU A 231 5.20 16.98 8.34
N ILE A 232 4.07 17.29 7.67
CA ILE A 232 2.80 17.63 8.33
C ILE A 232 2.40 16.51 9.31
N LYS A 233 2.47 15.26 8.87
CA LYS A 233 2.17 14.09 9.73
C LYS A 233 3.13 14.00 10.92
N CYS A 234 4.41 14.26 10.72
CA CYS A 234 5.38 14.28 11.82
C CYS A 234 5.13 15.43 12.80
N TYR A 235 4.80 16.63 12.32
CA TYR A 235 4.42 17.75 13.18
C TYR A 235 3.18 17.46 14.03
N LEU A 236 2.19 16.75 13.49
CA LEU A 236 1.02 16.33 14.27
C LEU A 236 1.42 15.36 15.41
N VAL A 237 2.33 14.41 15.13
CA VAL A 237 2.81 13.47 16.14
C VAL A 237 3.64 14.16 17.23
N THR A 238 4.46 15.17 16.86
CA THR A 238 5.29 15.92 17.81
C THR A 238 4.54 17.04 18.55
N GLY A 239 3.26 17.27 18.22
CA GLY A 239 2.45 18.33 18.84
C GLY A 239 2.72 19.73 18.28
N GLU A 240 3.44 19.84 17.17
CA GLU A 240 3.75 21.11 16.51
C GLU A 240 2.60 21.54 15.59
N TYR A 241 1.38 21.61 16.14
CA TYR A 241 0.14 21.76 15.39
C TYR A 241 0.09 23.03 14.53
N LYS A 242 0.68 24.13 15.00
CA LYS A 242 0.73 25.37 14.22
C LYS A 242 1.59 25.21 12.97
N LYS A 243 2.75 24.56 13.08
CA LYS A 243 3.59 24.26 11.91
C LYS A 243 2.90 23.31 10.94
N ALA A 244 2.17 22.31 11.47
CA ALA A 244 1.38 21.39 10.64
C ALA A 244 0.31 22.13 9.84
N GLU A 245 -0.43 23.06 10.47
CA GLU A 245 -1.45 23.88 9.82
C GLU A 245 -0.85 24.79 8.74
N ASP A 246 0.27 25.47 9.05
CA ASP A 246 0.92 26.39 8.13
C ASP A 246 1.48 25.66 6.91
N MET A 247 2.17 24.54 7.12
CA MET A 247 2.70 23.69 6.04
C MET A 247 1.57 23.12 5.16
N ALA A 248 0.47 22.65 5.76
CA ALA A 248 -0.68 22.16 5.02
C ALA A 248 -1.36 23.29 4.22
N THR A 249 -1.41 24.50 4.77
CA THR A 249 -1.96 25.67 4.10
C THR A 249 -1.10 26.07 2.90
N ASP A 250 0.22 26.04 3.06
CA ASP A 250 1.17 26.28 1.97
C ASP A 250 1.02 25.25 0.85
N LEU A 251 0.99 23.97 1.20
CA LEU A 251 0.82 22.86 0.25
C LEU A 251 -0.49 22.98 -0.54
N ILE A 252 -1.58 23.36 0.11
CA ILE A 252 -2.90 23.54 -0.54
C ILE A 252 -2.90 24.72 -1.49
N ASN A 253 -2.29 25.85 -1.10
CA ASN A 253 -2.49 27.11 -1.79
C ASN A 253 -1.42 27.42 -2.85
N ASN A 254 -0.18 26.94 -2.68
CA ASN A 254 0.98 27.47 -3.41
C ASN A 254 1.66 26.44 -4.34
N HIS A 255 1.24 25.17 -4.33
CA HIS A 255 1.89 24.09 -5.07
C HIS A 255 1.11 23.65 -6.34
N GLY A 256 0.10 24.41 -6.75
CA GLY A 256 -0.66 24.12 -7.98
C GLY A 256 -1.56 22.88 -7.90
N LEU A 257 -1.75 22.35 -6.70
CA LEU A 257 -2.66 21.25 -6.41
C LEU A 257 -4.10 21.77 -6.27
N LYS A 258 -5.08 20.95 -6.64
CA LYS A 258 -6.50 21.28 -6.56
C LYS A 258 -7.32 20.02 -6.30
N LEU A 259 -8.36 20.10 -5.46
CA LEU A 259 -9.36 19.04 -5.38
C LEU A 259 -10.11 18.94 -6.71
N MET A 260 -10.26 17.72 -7.22
CA MET A 260 -11.00 17.46 -8.45
C MET A 260 -12.50 17.55 -8.17
N ASP A 261 -13.22 18.32 -8.97
CA ASP A 261 -14.64 18.65 -8.82
C ASP A 261 -15.49 18.23 -10.03
N ALA A 262 -14.85 17.67 -11.07
CA ALA A 262 -15.49 17.18 -12.28
C ALA A 262 -14.81 15.91 -12.79
N PRO A 263 -15.48 15.07 -13.59
CA PRO A 263 -14.87 13.93 -14.27
C PRO A 263 -13.65 14.33 -15.09
N PHE A 264 -12.60 13.49 -15.09
CA PHE A 264 -11.32 13.74 -15.75
C PHE A 264 -10.65 12.44 -16.21
N GLY A 265 -9.58 12.57 -16.98
CA GLY A 265 -8.80 11.43 -17.44
C GLY A 265 -9.59 10.51 -18.40
N SER A 266 -9.14 9.27 -18.50
CA SER A 266 -9.78 8.25 -19.31
C SER A 266 -10.64 7.33 -18.46
N LEU A 267 -11.80 6.94 -19.00
CA LEU A 267 -12.56 5.79 -18.53
C LEU A 267 -12.27 4.65 -19.49
N VAL A 268 -11.51 3.66 -19.06
CA VAL A 268 -11.37 2.43 -19.84
C VAL A 268 -12.67 1.64 -19.67
N THR A 269 -13.50 1.66 -20.70
CA THR A 269 -14.88 1.17 -20.69
C THR A 269 -15.01 -0.33 -20.86
N GLY A 270 -13.93 -1.09 -21.04
CA GLY A 270 -14.01 -2.54 -21.15
C GLY A 270 -14.78 -3.13 -19.97
N ASN A 271 -15.95 -3.71 -20.21
CA ASN A 271 -16.82 -4.41 -19.26
C ASN A 271 -17.63 -3.59 -18.23
N SER A 272 -17.69 -2.27 -18.37
CA SER A 272 -18.60 -1.44 -17.57
C SER A 272 -20.09 -1.64 -17.87
N THR A 273 -20.43 -2.42 -18.89
CA THR A 273 -21.81 -2.76 -19.25
C THR A 273 -22.48 -3.67 -18.23
N THR A 274 -21.70 -4.43 -17.45
CA THR A 274 -22.23 -5.39 -16.45
C THR A 274 -22.62 -4.72 -15.14
N TRP A 275 -21.90 -3.66 -14.75
CA TRP A 275 -22.27 -2.83 -13.63
C TRP A 275 -22.31 -1.37 -14.10
N PRO A 276 -23.50 -0.78 -14.17
CA PRO A 276 -23.65 0.57 -14.68
C PRO A 276 -23.08 1.58 -13.69
N VAL A 277 -21.88 2.05 -13.96
CA VAL A 277 -21.29 3.19 -13.27
C VAL A 277 -21.56 4.43 -14.08
N GLU A 278 -22.29 5.38 -13.52
CA GLU A 278 -22.37 6.72 -14.06
C GLU A 278 -21.05 7.43 -13.77
N ARG A 279 -20.35 7.86 -14.82
CA ARG A 279 -19.04 8.49 -14.69
C ARG A 279 -19.10 9.72 -13.78
N ASN A 280 -18.30 9.71 -12.74
CA ASN A 280 -18.21 10.79 -11.77
C ASN A 280 -16.78 10.97 -11.25
N VAL A 281 -16.51 12.11 -10.60
CA VAL A 281 -15.18 12.46 -10.12
C VAL A 281 -14.63 11.48 -9.08
N VAL A 282 -15.47 10.93 -8.22
CA VAL A 282 -15.05 9.98 -7.18
C VAL A 282 -14.57 8.66 -7.80
N TRP A 283 -15.28 8.20 -8.84
CA TRP A 283 -14.87 7.03 -9.62
C TRP A 283 -13.55 7.32 -10.34
N ASP A 284 -13.45 8.43 -11.07
CA ASP A 284 -12.26 8.78 -11.84
C ASP A 284 -11.01 8.94 -10.97
N LEU A 285 -11.15 9.48 -9.76
CA LEU A 285 -10.05 9.62 -8.79
C LEU A 285 -9.44 8.28 -8.34
N HIS A 286 -10.23 7.21 -8.33
CA HIS A 286 -9.78 5.92 -7.84
C HIS A 286 -9.46 4.92 -8.96
N ARG A 287 -9.49 5.37 -10.20
CA ARG A 287 -9.02 4.57 -11.34
C ARG A 287 -7.51 4.58 -11.39
N GLY A 288 -6.89 3.40 -11.42
CA GLY A 288 -5.43 3.26 -11.45
C GLY A 288 -4.77 4.04 -12.59
N GLU A 289 -5.41 4.06 -13.78
CA GLU A 289 -4.95 4.81 -14.94
C GLU A 289 -4.98 6.33 -14.79
N ASN A 290 -5.78 6.85 -13.86
CA ASN A 290 -5.94 8.29 -13.65
C ASN A 290 -5.11 8.83 -12.47
N VAL A 291 -4.47 7.98 -11.71
CA VAL A 291 -3.73 8.39 -10.50
C VAL A 291 -2.51 9.24 -10.85
N SER A 292 -1.76 8.86 -11.87
CA SER A 292 -0.46 9.47 -12.22
C SER A 292 -0.51 10.43 -13.42
N ILE A 293 -1.69 10.76 -13.94
CA ILE A 293 -1.82 11.69 -15.07
C ILE A 293 -1.74 13.16 -14.65
N ALA A 294 -1.26 14.01 -15.55
CA ALA A 294 -1.07 15.45 -15.28
C ALA A 294 -2.37 16.22 -15.01
N GLU A 295 -3.52 15.71 -15.48
CA GLU A 295 -4.84 16.29 -15.23
C GLU A 295 -5.26 16.13 -13.78
N ASN A 296 -4.81 15.07 -13.11
CA ASN A 296 -5.15 14.80 -11.70
C ASN A 296 -4.36 15.71 -10.76
N LYS A 297 -4.95 16.83 -10.40
CA LYS A 297 -4.35 17.82 -9.52
C LYS A 297 -4.40 17.47 -8.04
N GLU A 298 -5.04 16.35 -7.67
CA GLU A 298 -5.01 15.86 -6.29
C GLU A 298 -3.80 15.00 -5.95
N THR A 299 -3.11 14.47 -6.95
CA THR A 299 -1.97 13.58 -6.74
C THR A 299 -0.77 14.36 -6.22
N ILE A 300 -0.37 14.07 -4.98
CA ILE A 300 0.88 14.57 -4.40
C ILE A 300 2.02 13.63 -4.79
N MET A 301 1.85 12.34 -4.51
CA MET A 301 2.81 11.30 -4.90
C MET A 301 2.08 9.99 -5.17
N PRO A 302 2.19 9.44 -6.38
CA PRO A 302 1.68 8.11 -6.68
C PRO A 302 2.75 7.05 -6.37
N ILE A 303 2.29 5.81 -6.20
CA ILE A 303 3.11 4.61 -6.35
C ILE A 303 2.78 4.02 -7.72
N LEU A 304 3.76 4.03 -8.62
CA LEU A 304 3.61 3.49 -9.96
C LEU A 304 3.70 1.97 -9.92
N ASN A 305 2.72 1.31 -10.51
CA ASN A 305 2.64 -0.13 -10.57
C ASN A 305 2.64 -0.60 -12.01
N PHE A 306 3.83 -0.92 -12.52
CA PHE A 306 4.00 -1.33 -13.91
C PHE A 306 3.63 -2.80 -14.11
N HIS A 307 2.81 -3.06 -15.10
CA HIS A 307 2.38 -4.39 -15.52
C HIS A 307 3.55 -5.37 -15.75
N SER A 308 4.68 -4.88 -16.26
CA SER A 308 5.88 -5.69 -16.49
C SER A 308 6.58 -6.22 -15.22
N GLN A 309 6.20 -5.72 -14.04
CA GLN A 309 6.76 -6.13 -12.76
C GLN A 309 5.81 -7.10 -12.03
N SER A 310 5.55 -8.25 -12.64
CA SER A 310 4.60 -9.26 -12.15
C SER A 310 4.93 -9.88 -10.78
N TRP A 311 6.10 -9.61 -10.23
CA TRP A 311 6.56 -10.13 -8.94
C TRP A 311 6.12 -9.27 -7.74
N ILE A 312 5.66 -8.05 -7.98
CA ILE A 312 5.01 -7.23 -6.94
C ILE A 312 3.51 -7.16 -7.25
N ASN A 313 2.75 -7.94 -6.54
CA ASN A 313 1.30 -8.01 -6.67
C ASN A 313 0.64 -7.14 -5.62
N TYR A 314 -0.38 -6.40 -6.03
CA TYR A 314 -1.24 -5.65 -5.11
C TYR A 314 -2.66 -6.22 -5.15
N PRO A 315 -2.92 -7.31 -4.43
CA PRO A 315 -4.22 -7.98 -4.48
C PRO A 315 -5.31 -7.25 -3.66
N LEU A 316 -5.35 -5.90 -3.68
CA LEU A 316 -6.31 -5.11 -2.90
C LEU A 316 -7.74 -5.51 -3.24
N MET A 317 -8.07 -5.50 -4.52
CA MET A 317 -9.40 -5.87 -4.99
C MET A 317 -9.76 -7.30 -4.59
N ARG A 318 -8.81 -8.22 -4.73
CA ARG A 318 -8.99 -9.61 -4.31
C ARG A 318 -9.28 -9.72 -2.81
N ALA A 319 -8.55 -9.00 -1.98
CA ALA A 319 -8.70 -9.04 -0.53
C ALA A 319 -9.98 -8.35 -0.04
N MET A 320 -10.36 -7.24 -0.67
CA MET A 320 -11.41 -6.33 -0.18
C MET A 320 -12.76 -6.51 -0.88
N CYS A 321 -12.81 -7.05 -2.09
CA CYS A 321 -14.08 -7.37 -2.73
C CYS A 321 -14.72 -8.61 -2.14
N VAL A 322 -16.04 -8.63 -2.20
CA VAL A 322 -16.91 -9.73 -1.78
C VAL A 322 -16.48 -11.04 -2.45
N HIS A 323 -16.61 -12.14 -1.75
CA HIS A 323 -16.35 -13.47 -2.30
C HIS A 323 -17.53 -13.92 -3.18
N TRP A 324 -17.53 -13.50 -4.43
CA TRP A 324 -18.59 -13.83 -5.40
C TRP A 324 -18.52 -15.26 -5.91
N SER A 325 -17.39 -15.92 -5.78
CA SER A 325 -17.14 -17.17 -6.48
C SER A 325 -17.61 -18.39 -5.73
N ASN A 326 -17.92 -19.42 -6.50
CA ASN A 326 -18.34 -20.74 -6.03
C ASN A 326 -19.74 -20.78 -5.43
N SER A 327 -20.17 -21.96 -5.04
CA SER A 327 -21.46 -22.32 -4.46
C SER A 327 -21.79 -21.70 -3.09
N VAL A 328 -21.13 -20.60 -2.72
CA VAL A 328 -21.39 -19.91 -1.44
C VAL A 328 -22.65 -19.07 -1.50
N ILE A 329 -22.93 -18.43 -2.64
CA ILE A 329 -24.18 -17.72 -2.91
C ILE A 329 -24.98 -18.54 -3.88
N MET A 330 -26.21 -18.85 -3.51
CA MET A 330 -27.13 -19.70 -4.28
C MET A 330 -28.35 -18.92 -4.73
N ASP A 331 -28.94 -19.37 -5.83
CA ASP A 331 -30.27 -18.95 -6.21
C ASP A 331 -31.31 -19.70 -5.39
N PRO A 332 -32.61 -19.31 -5.47
CA PRO A 332 -33.71 -20.00 -4.76
C PRO A 332 -33.88 -21.49 -5.10
N HIS A 333 -33.27 -21.98 -6.17
CA HIS A 333 -33.24 -23.38 -6.55
C HIS A 333 -31.90 -24.08 -6.24
N LYS A 334 -31.09 -23.50 -5.34
CA LYS A 334 -29.79 -24.04 -4.90
C LYS A 334 -28.75 -24.19 -6.00
N LEU A 335 -28.88 -23.47 -7.12
CA LEU A 335 -27.82 -23.34 -8.09
C LEU A 335 -26.88 -22.19 -7.68
N SER A 336 -25.60 -22.32 -7.99
CA SER A 336 -24.63 -21.25 -7.75
C SER A 336 -25.07 -19.96 -8.44
N ALA A 337 -25.24 -18.88 -7.69
CA ALA A 337 -25.74 -17.60 -8.17
C ALA A 337 -24.74 -16.88 -9.06
N PRO A 338 -23.49 -16.61 -8.60
CA PRO A 338 -22.46 -16.05 -9.45
C PRO A 338 -21.67 -17.18 -10.11
N THR A 339 -21.54 -17.12 -11.41
CA THR A 339 -20.65 -18.00 -12.15
C THR A 339 -19.55 -17.22 -12.80
N TYR A 340 -18.39 -17.88 -12.92
CA TYR A 340 -17.34 -17.41 -13.80
C TYR A 340 -17.67 -17.83 -15.22
N ASN A 341 -18.17 -16.92 -16.03
CA ASN A 341 -18.46 -17.26 -17.41
C ASN A 341 -17.22 -17.57 -18.26
N TYR A 342 -16.04 -17.15 -17.82
CA TYR A 342 -14.78 -17.37 -18.52
C TYR A 342 -14.29 -18.83 -18.46
N SER A 343 -14.79 -19.66 -17.56
CA SER A 343 -14.41 -21.07 -17.47
C SER A 343 -15.15 -21.97 -18.46
N ARG A 344 -16.05 -21.42 -19.23
CA ARG A 344 -16.80 -22.18 -20.23
C ARG A 344 -15.91 -22.54 -21.41
N THR A 345 -15.78 -23.81 -21.66
CA THR A 345 -14.99 -24.36 -22.76
C THR A 345 -15.62 -24.16 -24.14
N ASP A 346 -16.89 -23.74 -24.16
CA ASP A 346 -17.66 -23.49 -25.40
C ASP A 346 -17.43 -22.09 -26.00
N GLY A 347 -16.59 -21.26 -25.39
CA GLY A 347 -16.30 -19.90 -25.84
C GLY A 347 -17.48 -18.92 -25.76
N LYS A 348 -18.62 -19.36 -25.26
CA LYS A 348 -19.83 -18.54 -25.10
C LYS A 348 -19.92 -18.09 -23.66
N TYR A 349 -19.53 -16.90 -23.38
CA TYR A 349 -19.85 -16.28 -22.11
C TYR A 349 -20.59 -14.97 -22.31
N ASN A 350 -21.44 -14.65 -21.35
CA ASN A 350 -22.13 -13.40 -21.34
C ASN A 350 -21.31 -12.36 -20.59
N GLU A 351 -20.61 -11.51 -21.34
CA GLU A 351 -19.79 -10.44 -20.76
C GLU A 351 -20.61 -9.49 -19.90
N GLU A 352 -21.89 -9.32 -20.20
CA GLU A 352 -22.79 -8.41 -19.48
C GLU A 352 -23.07 -8.85 -18.05
N LEU A 353 -22.89 -10.14 -17.74
CA LEU A 353 -23.15 -10.69 -16.41
C LEU A 353 -21.93 -11.36 -15.78
N ASP A 354 -20.74 -11.07 -16.24
CA ASP A 354 -19.52 -11.56 -15.62
C ASP A 354 -19.11 -10.66 -14.43
N TRP A 355 -19.60 -10.99 -13.25
CA TRP A 355 -19.31 -10.25 -12.03
C TRP A 355 -17.83 -10.17 -11.69
N VAL A 356 -17.06 -11.22 -11.95
CA VAL A 356 -15.63 -11.22 -11.68
C VAL A 356 -14.92 -10.22 -12.56
N ARG A 357 -15.36 -10.09 -13.79
CA ARG A 357 -14.78 -9.15 -14.74
C ARG A 357 -15.20 -7.71 -14.47
N ALA A 358 -16.44 -7.51 -14.07
CA ALA A 358 -17.01 -6.21 -13.78
C ALA A 358 -16.57 -5.66 -12.42
N LEU A 359 -16.55 -6.50 -11.40
CA LEU A 359 -16.40 -6.11 -10.00
C LEU A 359 -15.12 -6.63 -9.34
N GLY A 360 -14.36 -7.47 -10.05
CA GLY A 360 -13.15 -8.12 -9.55
C GLY A 360 -13.42 -9.46 -8.87
N ARG A 361 -12.38 -10.30 -8.84
CA ARG A 361 -12.40 -11.58 -8.16
C ARG A 361 -12.11 -11.42 -6.68
N GLY A 362 -13.12 -11.07 -5.90
CA GLY A 362 -13.00 -10.98 -4.45
C GLY A 362 -12.87 -12.34 -3.77
N ILE A 363 -12.18 -12.37 -2.66
CA ILE A 363 -12.14 -13.50 -1.71
C ILE A 363 -12.60 -13.11 -0.32
N GLY A 364 -13.03 -11.86 -0.13
CA GLY A 364 -13.66 -11.38 1.09
C GLY A 364 -12.81 -11.54 2.34
N CYS A 365 -11.52 -11.18 2.28
CA CYS A 365 -10.67 -11.18 3.47
C CYS A 365 -10.96 -10.00 4.39
N PHE A 366 -11.34 -8.88 3.79
CA PHE A 366 -11.68 -7.64 4.47
C PHE A 366 -13.09 -7.23 4.11
N ARG A 367 -13.87 -6.87 5.09
CA ARG A 367 -15.20 -6.28 4.90
C ARG A 367 -15.32 -4.98 5.65
N THR A 368 -16.20 -4.14 5.15
CA THR A 368 -16.59 -2.91 5.84
C THR A 368 -17.39 -3.21 7.10
N SER A 369 -17.17 -2.43 8.15
CA SER A 369 -17.93 -2.53 9.38
C SER A 369 -19.36 -2.00 9.21
N ARG A 370 -20.27 -2.37 10.12
CA ARG A 370 -21.63 -1.81 10.12
C ARG A 370 -21.62 -0.29 10.32
N HIS A 371 -20.70 0.22 11.14
CA HIS A 371 -20.52 1.65 11.35
C HIS A 371 -20.22 2.37 10.04
N TYR A 372 -19.23 1.87 9.28
CA TYR A 372 -18.89 2.41 7.97
C TYR A 372 -20.04 2.28 6.96
N ASN A 373 -20.76 1.17 6.96
CA ASN A 373 -21.82 0.94 5.97
C ASN A 373 -23.07 1.78 6.20
N GLN A 374 -23.39 2.12 7.45
CA GLN A 374 -24.72 2.64 7.80
C GLN A 374 -24.68 3.96 8.57
N THR A 375 -23.61 4.24 9.34
CA THR A 375 -23.65 5.34 10.31
C THR A 375 -22.96 6.60 9.80
N ILE A 376 -21.77 6.47 9.23
CA ILE A 376 -20.94 7.64 8.87
C ILE A 376 -21.50 8.46 7.69
N TRP A 377 -22.45 7.90 6.94
CA TRP A 377 -23.08 8.53 5.77
C TRP A 377 -24.35 9.29 6.13
N ARG A 378 -24.67 9.40 7.41
CA ARG A 378 -25.86 10.09 7.89
C ARG A 378 -25.51 11.39 8.57
N TYR A 379 -26.24 12.43 8.20
CA TYR A 379 -26.21 13.73 8.85
C TYR A 379 -27.59 14.01 9.45
N ASP A 380 -27.66 14.35 10.73
CA ASP A 380 -28.92 14.53 11.49
C ASP A 380 -29.91 13.33 11.38
N GLY A 381 -29.37 12.12 11.23
CA GLY A 381 -30.17 10.90 11.12
C GLY A 381 -30.63 10.56 9.70
N GLU A 382 -30.48 11.46 8.75
CA GLU A 382 -30.80 11.28 7.34
C GLU A 382 -29.56 10.91 6.53
N GLU A 383 -29.73 10.07 5.52
CA GLU A 383 -28.64 9.72 4.60
C GLU A 383 -28.37 10.89 3.65
N ASP A 384 -27.07 11.23 3.51
CA ASP A 384 -26.64 12.21 2.52
C ASP A 384 -26.62 11.57 1.12
N THR A 385 -27.69 11.76 0.38
CA THR A 385 -27.83 11.25 -0.99
C THR A 385 -26.98 12.01 -2.01
N GLN A 386 -26.39 13.14 -1.63
CA GLN A 386 -25.49 13.90 -2.51
C GLN A 386 -24.03 13.42 -2.41
N ASP A 387 -23.69 12.68 -1.37
CA ASP A 387 -22.34 12.14 -1.24
C ASP A 387 -22.07 11.02 -2.24
N LEU A 388 -21.30 11.33 -3.28
CA LEU A 388 -20.96 10.39 -4.33
C LEU A 388 -20.19 9.16 -3.81
N ARG A 389 -19.59 9.23 -2.63
CA ARG A 389 -18.86 8.11 -2.02
C ARG A 389 -19.77 6.97 -1.56
N HIS A 390 -21.02 7.27 -1.25
CA HIS A 390 -22.04 6.28 -0.82
C HIS A 390 -23.21 6.17 -1.79
N ASN A 391 -23.11 6.72 -2.97
CA ASN A 391 -24.21 6.80 -3.92
C ASN A 391 -24.34 5.52 -4.75
N ARG A 392 -25.46 4.78 -4.54
CA ARG A 392 -25.81 3.57 -5.29
C ARG A 392 -26.30 3.89 -6.70
N ALA A 393 -26.98 5.03 -6.90
CA ALA A 393 -27.57 5.38 -8.18
C ALA A 393 -26.53 5.58 -9.28
N VAL A 394 -25.33 6.09 -8.91
CA VAL A 394 -24.19 6.25 -9.85
C VAL A 394 -23.27 5.02 -9.87
N GLY A 395 -23.59 3.94 -9.14
CA GLY A 395 -22.80 2.69 -9.13
C GLY A 395 -21.55 2.71 -8.25
N ASN A 396 -21.31 3.77 -7.49
CA ASN A 396 -20.12 3.87 -6.60
C ASN A 396 -20.22 2.95 -5.39
N TRP A 397 -21.40 2.72 -4.89
CA TRP A 397 -21.69 1.82 -3.79
C TRP A 397 -22.56 0.66 -4.27
N VAL A 398 -22.23 -0.57 -3.87
CA VAL A 398 -22.89 -1.79 -4.32
C VAL A 398 -23.42 -2.55 -3.11
N GLU A 399 -24.72 -2.77 -3.07
CA GLU A 399 -25.36 -3.75 -2.20
C GLU A 399 -25.45 -5.10 -2.95
N MET A 400 -25.49 -6.20 -2.22
CA MET A 400 -25.57 -7.52 -2.86
C MET A 400 -26.87 -7.71 -3.63
N GLU A 401 -27.94 -7.09 -3.17
CA GLU A 401 -29.26 -7.09 -3.80
C GLU A 401 -29.34 -6.25 -5.09
N ASP A 402 -28.33 -5.44 -5.37
CA ASP A 402 -28.22 -4.72 -6.66
C ASP A 402 -27.70 -5.63 -7.78
N LEU A 403 -27.05 -6.72 -7.40
CA LEU A 403 -26.46 -7.68 -8.33
C LEU A 403 -27.53 -8.67 -8.83
N LYS A 404 -27.26 -9.24 -9.99
CA LYS A 404 -28.17 -10.19 -10.64
C LYS A 404 -27.60 -11.59 -10.64
N TYR A 405 -28.47 -12.58 -10.59
CA TYR A 405 -28.08 -13.96 -10.85
C TYR A 405 -27.51 -14.08 -12.26
N ASN A 406 -26.26 -14.51 -12.38
CA ASN A 406 -25.57 -14.61 -13.66
C ASN A 406 -25.28 -16.04 -14.12
N ASN A 407 -25.84 -17.05 -13.43
CA ASN A 407 -25.79 -18.43 -13.87
C ASN A 407 -26.84 -18.67 -14.97
N PRO A 408 -26.43 -18.97 -16.21
CA PRO A 408 -27.38 -19.19 -17.31
C PRO A 408 -28.32 -20.39 -17.11
N SER A 409 -27.97 -21.30 -16.19
CA SER A 409 -28.81 -22.45 -15.85
C SER A 409 -29.84 -22.14 -14.75
N SER A 410 -29.77 -20.95 -14.15
CA SER A 410 -30.71 -20.53 -13.13
C SER A 410 -32.04 -20.08 -13.74
N ALA A 411 -33.15 -20.49 -13.16
CA ALA A 411 -34.46 -19.94 -13.47
C ALA A 411 -34.60 -18.44 -13.11
N PHE A 412 -33.69 -17.94 -12.27
CA PHE A 412 -33.64 -16.54 -11.81
C PHE A 412 -32.61 -15.69 -12.58
N TYR A 413 -32.04 -16.24 -13.64
CA TYR A 413 -31.05 -15.53 -14.46
C TYR A 413 -31.49 -14.11 -14.81
N GLY A 414 -30.65 -13.13 -14.54
CA GLY A 414 -30.94 -11.71 -14.78
C GLY A 414 -31.85 -11.03 -13.75
N GLN A 415 -32.37 -11.76 -12.77
CA GLN A 415 -33.12 -11.17 -11.64
C GLN A 415 -32.15 -10.75 -10.54
N ASN A 416 -32.55 -9.81 -9.69
CA ASN A 416 -31.76 -9.37 -8.56
C ASN A 416 -31.56 -10.50 -7.55
N MET A 417 -30.38 -10.58 -6.98
CA MET A 417 -30.06 -11.57 -5.94
C MET A 417 -30.81 -11.26 -4.65
N THR A 418 -31.20 -12.31 -3.93
CA THR A 418 -31.86 -12.22 -2.63
C THR A 418 -31.07 -13.03 -1.59
N LEU A 419 -30.99 -12.51 -0.36
CA LEU A 419 -30.34 -13.24 0.74
C LEU A 419 -31.18 -14.41 1.24
N TYR A 420 -32.50 -14.29 1.16
CA TYR A 420 -33.45 -15.27 1.64
C TYR A 420 -34.34 -15.77 0.52
N ALA A 421 -34.69 -17.04 0.58
CA ALA A 421 -35.62 -17.65 -0.36
C ALA A 421 -37.00 -16.97 -0.30
N PRO A 422 -37.56 -16.54 -1.44
CA PRO A 422 -38.84 -15.85 -1.48
C PRO A 422 -40.03 -16.78 -1.26
N GLU A 423 -39.87 -18.07 -1.56
CA GLU A 423 -40.93 -19.09 -1.49
C GLU A 423 -40.39 -20.49 -1.22
N ASP A 424 -41.26 -21.45 -0.92
CA ASP A 424 -40.91 -22.86 -0.83
C ASP A 424 -40.63 -23.43 -2.23
N TRP A 425 -39.57 -24.22 -2.35
CA TRP A 425 -39.27 -24.94 -3.58
C TRP A 425 -38.73 -26.34 -3.29
N THR A 426 -39.03 -27.28 -4.17
CA THR A 426 -38.49 -28.65 -4.16
C THR A 426 -38.20 -29.08 -5.59
N SER A 427 -37.00 -29.69 -5.80
CA SER A 427 -36.62 -30.20 -7.11
C SER A 427 -37.57 -31.32 -7.58
N GLU A 428 -37.67 -31.54 -8.89
CA GLU A 428 -38.51 -32.58 -9.48
C GLU A 428 -38.17 -33.99 -8.98
N ASP A 429 -36.91 -34.25 -8.69
CA ASP A 429 -36.43 -35.51 -8.15
C ASP A 429 -36.55 -35.60 -6.60
N GLY A 430 -37.03 -34.56 -5.97
CA GLY A 430 -37.22 -34.47 -4.52
C GLY A 430 -35.95 -34.44 -3.68
N LYS A 431 -34.75 -34.34 -4.31
CA LYS A 431 -33.49 -34.40 -3.58
C LYS A 431 -33.03 -33.06 -3.01
N SER A 432 -33.50 -31.97 -3.58
CA SER A 432 -33.18 -30.63 -3.14
C SER A 432 -34.47 -29.88 -2.79
N SER A 433 -34.42 -29.14 -1.69
CA SER A 433 -35.53 -28.27 -1.30
C SER A 433 -35.00 -27.03 -0.58
N VAL A 434 -35.82 -25.99 -0.63
CA VAL A 434 -35.59 -24.76 0.11
C VAL A 434 -36.91 -24.28 0.71
N LYS A 435 -36.86 -23.69 1.88
CA LYS A 435 -38.04 -23.12 2.53
C LYS A 435 -38.03 -21.61 2.41
N LYS A 436 -39.20 -21.01 2.30
CA LYS A 436 -39.35 -19.56 2.36
C LYS A 436 -38.64 -19.00 3.58
N GLY A 437 -37.79 -17.99 3.38
CA GLY A 437 -36.95 -17.38 4.42
C GLY A 437 -35.69 -18.17 4.74
N GLU A 438 -35.42 -19.28 4.06
CA GLU A 438 -34.11 -19.98 4.18
C GLU A 438 -33.00 -19.12 3.59
N LEU A 439 -31.82 -19.14 4.26
CA LEU A 439 -30.66 -18.38 3.85
C LEU A 439 -30.04 -18.96 2.57
N LEU A 440 -29.86 -18.13 1.56
CA LEU A 440 -29.29 -18.51 0.25
C LEU A 440 -27.78 -18.22 0.15
N CYS A 441 -27.15 -17.79 1.23
CA CYS A 441 -25.72 -17.55 1.31
C CYS A 441 -25.12 -18.36 2.45
N LEU A 442 -24.18 -19.26 2.16
CA LEU A 442 -23.52 -20.12 3.15
C LEU A 442 -22.52 -19.37 4.03
N ASP A 443 -22.01 -18.25 3.58
CA ASP A 443 -21.06 -17.41 4.30
C ASP A 443 -21.40 -15.93 4.13
N THR A 444 -22.31 -15.44 4.95
CA THR A 444 -22.74 -14.04 4.91
C THR A 444 -21.68 -13.07 5.38
N ILE A 445 -20.68 -13.54 6.12
CA ILE A 445 -19.58 -12.69 6.60
C ILE A 445 -18.66 -12.30 5.44
N ARG A 446 -18.34 -13.27 4.58
CA ARG A 446 -17.37 -13.13 3.50
C ARG A 446 -18.02 -12.76 2.16
N SER A 447 -19.29 -13.10 1.98
CA SER A 447 -19.95 -13.10 0.67
C SER A 447 -21.22 -12.28 0.59
N TRP A 448 -21.65 -11.63 1.68
CA TRP A 448 -22.85 -10.80 1.66
C TRP A 448 -22.66 -9.53 2.48
N TYR A 449 -22.08 -8.52 1.87
CA TYR A 449 -21.90 -7.20 2.48
C TYR A 449 -21.76 -6.10 1.43
N PRO A 450 -22.16 -4.87 1.74
CA PRO A 450 -22.03 -3.75 0.82
C PRO A 450 -20.56 -3.35 0.63
N THR A 451 -20.25 -2.82 -0.56
CA THR A 451 -18.87 -2.51 -0.95
C THR A 451 -18.76 -1.14 -1.62
N PRO A 452 -17.82 -0.28 -1.19
CA PRO A 452 -17.47 0.95 -1.90
C PRO A 452 -16.66 0.60 -3.16
N LEU A 453 -17.33 0.22 -4.23
CA LEU A 453 -16.71 -0.35 -5.43
C LEU A 453 -15.62 0.55 -6.01
N TYR A 454 -15.85 1.86 -6.08
CA TYR A 454 -14.89 2.81 -6.60
C TYR A 454 -13.53 2.76 -5.90
N LYS A 455 -13.48 2.42 -4.60
CA LYS A 455 -12.25 2.36 -3.80
C LYS A 455 -11.42 1.11 -4.02
N VAL A 456 -12.08 0.00 -4.28
CA VAL A 456 -11.44 -1.33 -4.26
C VAL A 456 -11.27 -1.92 -5.66
N TYR A 457 -12.00 -1.41 -6.62
CA TYR A 457 -11.93 -1.88 -8.00
C TYR A 457 -10.74 -1.25 -8.72
N ILE A 458 -9.73 -2.07 -8.98
CA ILE A 458 -8.55 -1.70 -9.75
C ILE A 458 -8.57 -2.51 -11.03
N LYS A 459 -8.80 -1.83 -12.15
CA LYS A 459 -8.71 -2.43 -13.48
C LYS A 459 -7.36 -2.13 -14.09
N ASP A 460 -6.72 -3.15 -14.64
CA ASP A 460 -5.56 -3.02 -15.51
C ASP A 460 -5.92 -3.51 -16.90
N ALA A 461 -6.26 -2.58 -17.79
CA ALA A 461 -6.66 -2.89 -19.16
C ALA A 461 -5.54 -3.61 -19.94
N ALA A 462 -4.29 -3.23 -19.73
CA ALA A 462 -3.15 -3.86 -20.40
C ALA A 462 -2.96 -5.31 -19.96
N ALA A 463 -3.19 -5.62 -18.68
CA ALA A 463 -3.18 -6.98 -18.20
C ALA A 463 -4.32 -7.79 -18.80
N GLU A 464 -5.51 -7.22 -18.90
CA GLU A 464 -6.68 -7.88 -19.47
C GLU A 464 -6.49 -8.23 -20.96
N GLU A 465 -5.91 -7.34 -21.73
CA GLU A 465 -5.65 -7.57 -23.15
C GLU A 465 -4.60 -8.65 -23.40
N ASN A 466 -3.57 -8.71 -22.59
CA ASN A 466 -2.42 -9.60 -22.80
C ASN A 466 -2.59 -11.01 -22.23
N MET A 467 -3.50 -11.23 -21.32
CA MET A 467 -3.61 -12.52 -20.61
C MET A 467 -4.74 -13.43 -21.11
N GLY A 468 -5.66 -12.94 -21.92
CA GLY A 468 -6.76 -13.74 -22.51
C GLY A 468 -7.77 -14.24 -21.47
N ALA A 469 -8.73 -15.07 -21.90
CA ALA A 469 -9.84 -15.57 -21.08
C ALA A 469 -9.45 -16.35 -19.81
N ASN A 470 -8.20 -16.78 -19.71
CA ASN A 470 -7.71 -17.56 -18.55
C ASN A 470 -7.18 -16.73 -17.38
N GLN A 471 -7.20 -15.43 -17.46
CA GLN A 471 -6.67 -14.53 -16.43
C GLN A 471 -7.28 -14.69 -15.06
N PHE A 472 -8.56 -14.94 -15.05
CA PHE A 472 -9.32 -15.04 -13.82
C PHE A 472 -9.37 -16.45 -13.27
N ASN A 473 -8.76 -17.41 -13.98
CA ASN A 473 -8.87 -18.84 -13.67
C ASN A 473 -7.65 -19.33 -12.87
N GLY A 474 -7.87 -19.66 -11.62
CA GLY A 474 -6.92 -20.34 -10.76
C GLY A 474 -6.11 -19.46 -9.82
N ALA A 475 -5.53 -20.07 -8.80
CA ALA A 475 -4.82 -19.42 -7.70
C ALA A 475 -3.58 -18.64 -8.14
N THR A 476 -2.94 -19.04 -9.25
CA THR A 476 -1.74 -18.41 -9.80
C THR A 476 -2.03 -17.15 -10.62
N LYS A 477 -3.28 -16.93 -11.00
CA LYS A 477 -3.68 -15.86 -11.92
C LYS A 477 -4.66 -14.86 -11.27
N GLY A 478 -4.85 -14.96 -9.98
CA GLY A 478 -5.70 -14.06 -9.20
C GLY A 478 -5.16 -12.65 -9.02
N ASN A 479 -4.09 -12.32 -9.73
CA ASN A 479 -3.41 -11.04 -9.70
C ASN A 479 -3.77 -10.14 -10.88
N ALA A 480 -4.58 -10.62 -11.81
CA ALA A 480 -5.20 -9.77 -12.81
C ALA A 480 -5.98 -8.67 -12.11
N CYS A 481 -5.91 -7.46 -12.60
CA CYS A 481 -6.50 -6.26 -12.01
C CYS A 481 -5.76 -5.72 -10.76
N SER A 482 -4.48 -6.06 -10.57
CA SER A 482 -3.69 -5.63 -9.41
C SER A 482 -2.60 -4.61 -9.76
N ASN A 483 -2.53 -4.14 -11.00
CA ASN A 483 -1.41 -3.36 -11.51
C ASN A 483 -1.74 -1.87 -11.72
N GLY A 484 -2.83 -1.37 -11.16
CA GLY A 484 -3.14 0.05 -11.20
C GLY A 484 -2.23 0.86 -10.28
N ASP A 485 -1.95 2.11 -10.67
CA ASP A 485 -1.25 3.06 -9.82
C ASP A 485 -2.07 3.40 -8.57
N LEU A 486 -1.41 3.70 -7.47
CA LEU A 486 -2.03 4.06 -6.20
C LEU A 486 -1.52 5.40 -5.69
N TYR A 487 -2.31 6.09 -4.90
CA TYR A 487 -1.83 7.24 -4.14
C TYR A 487 -0.98 6.79 -2.95
N LEU A 488 0.25 7.28 -2.86
CA LEU A 488 0.95 7.35 -1.58
C LEU A 488 0.38 8.50 -0.77
N PHE A 489 0.28 9.67 -1.41
CA PHE A 489 -0.29 10.89 -0.84
C PHE A 489 -1.21 11.60 -1.82
N ARG A 490 -2.32 12.13 -1.31
CA ARG A 490 -3.34 12.86 -2.06
C ARG A 490 -3.77 14.11 -1.31
N LEU A 491 -4.05 15.19 -2.03
CA LEU A 491 -4.41 16.50 -1.48
C LEU A 491 -5.61 16.47 -0.51
N ALA A 492 -6.59 15.59 -0.75
CA ALA A 492 -7.71 15.43 0.17
C ALA A 492 -7.25 15.06 1.59
N GLU A 493 -6.19 14.26 1.73
CA GLU A 493 -5.59 13.97 3.03
C GLU A 493 -4.98 15.22 3.67
N THR A 494 -4.34 16.10 2.90
CA THR A 494 -3.78 17.36 3.41
C THR A 494 -4.83 18.24 4.06
N TYR A 495 -6.02 18.31 3.45
CA TYR A 495 -7.16 19.04 4.06
C TYR A 495 -7.56 18.44 5.41
N LEU A 496 -7.60 17.11 5.52
CA LEU A 496 -7.95 16.44 6.77
C LEU A 496 -6.86 16.62 7.84
N LEU A 497 -5.59 16.54 7.48
CA LEU A 497 -4.47 16.82 8.40
C LEU A 497 -4.48 18.28 8.88
N ARG A 498 -4.84 19.23 8.01
CA ARG A 498 -5.03 20.62 8.41
C ARG A 498 -6.21 20.79 9.37
N ALA A 499 -7.30 20.07 9.14
CA ALA A 499 -8.43 20.04 10.06
C ALA A 499 -8.04 19.51 11.44
N GLU A 500 -7.28 18.41 11.47
CA GLU A 500 -6.74 17.82 12.69
C GLU A 500 -5.82 18.80 13.44
N ALA A 501 -4.92 19.47 12.73
CA ALA A 501 -4.04 20.49 13.31
C ALA A 501 -4.84 21.63 13.95
N LYS A 502 -5.91 22.10 13.28
CA LYS A 502 -6.81 23.14 13.83
C LYS A 502 -7.57 22.65 15.06
N PHE A 503 -8.03 21.42 15.04
CA PHE A 503 -8.73 20.82 16.18
C PHE A 503 -7.86 20.79 17.43
N TYR A 504 -6.63 20.33 17.33
CA TYR A 504 -5.69 20.29 18.45
C TYR A 504 -5.25 21.68 18.95
N GLN A 505 -5.41 22.72 18.14
CA GLN A 505 -5.22 24.12 18.56
C GLN A 505 -6.49 24.73 19.18
N GLY A 506 -7.58 23.96 19.34
CA GLY A 506 -8.86 24.45 19.88
C GLY A 506 -9.76 25.16 18.88
N ASN A 507 -9.36 25.24 17.61
CA ASN A 507 -10.17 25.83 16.54
C ASN A 507 -11.13 24.78 15.93
N THR A 508 -12.14 24.37 16.69
CA THR A 508 -13.09 23.33 16.28
C THR A 508 -13.94 23.75 15.08
N THR A 509 -14.37 25.01 15.01
CA THR A 509 -15.14 25.54 13.88
C THR A 509 -14.32 25.47 12.59
N GLY A 510 -13.06 25.87 12.64
CA GLY A 510 -12.15 25.77 11.50
C GLY A 510 -11.83 24.33 11.10
N ALA A 511 -11.84 23.39 12.04
CA ALA A 511 -11.65 21.98 11.78
C ALA A 511 -12.86 21.37 11.04
N VAL A 512 -14.07 21.60 11.54
CA VAL A 512 -15.32 21.03 10.99
C VAL A 512 -15.60 21.53 9.57
N SER A 513 -15.22 22.76 9.23
CA SER A 513 -15.46 23.32 7.88
C SER A 513 -14.83 22.50 6.73
N TYR A 514 -13.90 21.59 7.02
CA TYR A 514 -13.25 20.72 6.02
C TYR A 514 -13.92 19.36 5.86
N THR A 515 -14.72 18.93 6.81
CA THR A 515 -15.39 17.62 6.73
C THR A 515 -16.49 17.57 5.65
N HIS A 516 -16.96 18.74 5.22
CA HIS A 516 -18.00 18.89 4.21
C HIS A 516 -17.49 19.26 2.80
N LEU A 517 -16.18 19.31 2.58
CA LEU A 517 -15.61 19.75 1.29
C LEU A 517 -15.92 18.84 0.10
N ARG A 518 -16.55 17.68 0.33
CA ARG A 518 -16.93 16.71 -0.71
C ARG A 518 -18.30 16.05 -0.49
N ALA A 519 -19.12 16.60 0.37
CA ALA A 519 -20.51 16.18 0.45
C ALA A 519 -21.31 16.65 -0.75
#